data_05b83d5f0ef84fc75d6c1330b83bbd88
#
_entry.id   05b83d5f0ef84fc75d6c1330b83bbd88
#
_cell.length_a   1.000
_cell.length_b   1.000
_cell.length_c   1.000
_cell.angle_alpha   90.00
_cell.angle_beta   90.00
_cell.angle_gamma   90.00
#
_symmetry.space_group_name_H-M   'P 1'
#
loop_
_entity.id
_entity.type
_entity.pdbx_description
1 polymer ?
#
loop_
_entity_poly.entity_id
_entity_poly.type
_entity_poly.pdbx_seq_one_letter_code
_entity_poly.pdbx_strand_id
1 'polypeptide(L)'
;MSSGKVVEIIGAVVDVEFPRDAMPKIYDALTIESVGLTLEVQQQLGDGVVRTIAMGSTDGLRRGVDVANTGDAISVPVGQATLGRVMDVLGNPVDEGGPIPTEERMPIHRKPPSFDEQAASTEILETGIKVIDLVMPIAKGGKIGLFGGAGVGKTVTLMELIRNIAVEHSGFSVFAGVGERTREGNDFYYEMQEGGVLDKVALVYGQMNEPPGNRLRVALTGLTMAEFFRDEGRDVLMFVDNIYRYTLAGTEVSALLGRMPSAVGYQPTLAEEMGVLQERITSTKTGSITSFQAVYVPADDLTDPSPATTFAHLDATLVLSRQIAELGIYPAVDPLDSTSRILDPNVVGEEHYSVARAVQGTLQRYKELKDIIAILGMDELSEDDKLTVARARKLQRFLSQPFFVAEVFTGAPGRYVTLKDTIANFKAIVDGEYDHLPEQAFYMCGTVDEAVEKAGKMKG
;
A
#
# COMPACT_ATOMS: atom_id res chain seq x y z
N MET A 1 32.17 3.44 22.43
CA MET A 1 31.34 2.33 21.98
C MET A 1 31.69 1.11 22.82
N SER A 2 30.69 0.41 23.35
CA SER A 2 30.94 -0.84 24.06
C SER A 2 31.20 -1.94 23.04
N SER A 3 32.08 -2.87 23.38
CA SER A 3 32.46 -3.99 22.53
C SER A 3 32.06 -5.31 23.17
N GLY A 4 31.53 -6.21 22.37
CA GLY A 4 31.14 -7.56 22.76
C GLY A 4 31.76 -8.59 21.82
N LYS A 5 31.41 -9.85 22.07
CA LYS A 5 31.89 -10.99 21.27
C LYS A 5 30.70 -11.93 20.95
N VAL A 6 30.73 -12.45 19.74
CA VAL A 6 29.78 -13.48 19.32
C VAL A 6 30.01 -14.75 20.14
N VAL A 7 28.97 -15.28 20.79
CA VAL A 7 29.04 -16.51 21.61
C VAL A 7 28.26 -17.67 21.02
N GLU A 8 27.18 -17.40 20.27
CA GLU A 8 26.38 -18.42 19.62
C GLU A 8 25.75 -17.91 18.33
N ILE A 9 25.61 -18.79 17.34
CA ILE A 9 24.99 -18.49 16.04
C ILE A 9 24.01 -19.60 15.72
N ILE A 10 22.71 -19.24 15.58
CA ILE A 10 21.64 -20.16 15.24
C ILE A 10 20.88 -19.57 14.04
N GLY A 11 21.36 -19.90 12.82
CA GLY A 11 20.80 -19.32 11.62
C GLY A 11 20.91 -17.79 11.61
N ALA A 12 19.77 -17.09 11.52
CA ALA A 12 19.71 -15.62 11.56
C ALA A 12 19.76 -15.03 12.97
N VAL A 13 19.81 -15.85 14.01
CA VAL A 13 19.94 -15.42 15.41
C VAL A 13 21.39 -15.48 15.85
N VAL A 14 21.87 -14.41 16.44
CA VAL A 14 23.25 -14.30 16.94
C VAL A 14 23.20 -13.82 18.38
N ASP A 15 23.80 -14.60 19.29
CA ASP A 15 23.95 -14.24 20.69
C ASP A 15 25.33 -13.60 20.89
N VAL A 16 25.35 -12.45 21.57
CA VAL A 16 26.53 -11.63 21.80
C VAL A 16 26.70 -11.37 23.28
N GLU A 17 27.91 -11.60 23.80
CA GLU A 17 28.25 -11.29 25.19
C GLU A 17 28.88 -9.89 25.29
N PHE A 18 28.37 -9.10 26.22
CA PHE A 18 28.88 -7.77 26.58
C PHE A 18 29.25 -7.72 28.07
N PRO A 19 30.13 -6.80 28.48
CA PRO A 19 30.33 -6.48 29.90
C PRO A 19 28.98 -6.12 30.55
N ARG A 20 28.77 -6.56 31.79
CA ARG A 20 27.50 -6.36 32.50
C ARG A 20 27.12 -4.88 32.71
N ASP A 21 28.09 -4.01 32.80
CA ASP A 21 27.94 -2.57 32.94
C ASP A 21 27.76 -1.83 31.60
N ALA A 22 27.82 -2.55 30.47
CA ALA A 22 27.75 -2.00 29.12
C ALA A 22 26.76 -2.78 28.22
N MET A 23 25.68 -3.26 28.78
CA MET A 23 24.67 -4.05 28.07
C MET A 23 23.92 -3.19 27.02
N PRO A 24 23.79 -3.67 25.78
CA PRO A 24 22.92 -3.05 24.79
C PRO A 24 21.46 -3.03 25.22
N LYS A 25 20.75 -2.02 24.77
CA LYS A 25 19.30 -1.93 24.95
C LYS A 25 18.59 -2.75 23.86
N ILE A 26 17.34 -3.08 24.12
CA ILE A 26 16.45 -3.67 23.09
C ILE A 26 16.37 -2.71 21.92
N TYR A 27 16.49 -3.26 20.71
CA TYR A 27 16.55 -2.57 19.41
C TYR A 27 17.85 -1.83 19.10
N ASP A 28 18.86 -1.84 19.97
CA ASP A 28 20.16 -1.30 19.60
C ASP A 28 20.71 -2.04 18.37
N ALA A 29 21.28 -1.27 17.46
CA ALA A 29 22.01 -1.81 16.31
C ALA A 29 23.43 -2.14 16.73
N LEU A 30 23.85 -3.38 16.47
CA LEU A 30 25.20 -3.86 16.66
C LEU A 30 25.87 -4.07 15.30
N THR A 31 27.15 -3.76 15.20
CA THR A 31 27.90 -3.93 13.95
C THR A 31 29.05 -4.91 14.10
N ILE A 32 29.23 -5.77 13.11
CA ILE A 32 30.37 -6.68 12.98
C ILE A 32 31.12 -6.24 11.73
N GLU A 33 32.12 -5.39 11.91
CA GLU A 33 32.86 -4.78 10.79
C GLU A 33 33.61 -5.82 9.91
N SER A 34 34.11 -6.89 10.52
CA SER A 34 34.86 -7.91 9.81
C SER A 34 34.09 -8.63 8.69
N VAL A 35 32.79 -8.66 8.78
CA VAL A 35 31.88 -9.29 7.81
C VAL A 35 30.81 -8.32 7.27
N GLY A 36 30.84 -7.06 7.69
CA GLY A 36 29.88 -6.04 7.24
C GLY A 36 28.42 -6.36 7.63
N LEU A 37 28.20 -6.95 8.79
CA LEU A 37 26.89 -7.38 9.26
C LEU A 37 26.35 -6.47 10.36
N THR A 38 25.08 -6.13 10.26
CA THR A 38 24.32 -5.43 11.31
C THR A 38 23.37 -6.39 12.01
N LEU A 39 23.35 -6.31 13.34
CA LEU A 39 22.44 -7.08 14.20
C LEU A 39 21.50 -6.13 14.92
N GLU A 40 20.29 -6.58 15.20
CA GLU A 40 19.35 -5.85 16.05
C GLU A 40 19.07 -6.64 17.33
N VAL A 41 19.25 -6.02 18.48
CA VAL A 41 19.02 -6.62 19.79
C VAL A 41 17.52 -6.87 19.98
N GLN A 42 17.16 -8.14 20.27
CA GLN A 42 15.78 -8.55 20.51
C GLN A 42 15.48 -8.89 21.98
N GLN A 43 16.44 -9.49 22.66
CA GLN A 43 16.26 -9.97 24.04
C GLN A 43 17.57 -9.83 24.83
N GLN A 44 17.41 -9.61 26.13
CA GLN A 44 18.49 -9.76 27.09
C GLN A 44 18.32 -11.11 27.79
N LEU A 45 19.27 -12.01 27.64
CA LEU A 45 19.20 -13.37 28.17
C LEU A 45 19.71 -13.51 29.60
N GLY A 46 20.31 -12.46 30.15
CA GLY A 46 21.04 -12.52 31.40
C GLY A 46 22.52 -12.87 31.22
N ASP A 47 23.30 -12.79 32.28
CA ASP A 47 24.73 -13.09 32.31
C ASP A 47 25.58 -12.34 31.26
N GLY A 48 25.16 -11.14 30.87
CA GLY A 48 25.87 -10.33 29.89
C GLY A 48 25.59 -10.71 28.43
N VAL A 49 24.62 -11.58 28.17
CA VAL A 49 24.31 -12.04 26.80
C VAL A 49 23.03 -11.39 26.28
N VAL A 50 23.10 -10.88 25.05
CA VAL A 50 21.94 -10.41 24.30
C VAL A 50 21.69 -11.29 23.08
N ARG A 51 20.44 -11.54 22.79
CA ARG A 51 20.00 -12.25 21.59
C ARG A 51 19.59 -11.27 20.52
N THR A 52 20.13 -11.44 19.32
CA THR A 52 19.92 -10.52 18.20
C THR A 52 19.41 -11.25 16.97
N ILE A 53 18.78 -10.52 16.07
CA ILE A 53 18.51 -10.96 14.69
C ILE A 53 19.46 -10.26 13.72
N ALA A 54 19.92 -11.01 12.73
CA ALA A 54 20.82 -10.48 11.71
C ALA A 54 20.04 -9.78 10.58
N MET A 55 20.57 -8.64 10.13
CA MET A 55 20.09 -7.89 8.96
C MET A 55 20.89 -8.22 7.71
N GLY A 56 21.29 -9.46 7.58
CA GLY A 56 22.08 -9.98 6.46
C GLY A 56 22.44 -11.43 6.69
N SER A 57 23.20 -12.03 5.77
CA SER A 57 23.66 -13.41 5.92
C SER A 57 24.64 -13.55 7.08
N THR A 58 24.47 -14.61 7.86
CA THR A 58 25.41 -15.02 8.91
C THR A 58 26.44 -16.05 8.42
N ASP A 59 26.47 -16.34 7.13
CA ASP A 59 27.40 -17.28 6.53
C ASP A 59 28.85 -16.87 6.79
N GLY A 60 29.63 -17.78 7.31
CA GLY A 60 31.05 -17.52 7.64
C GLY A 60 31.29 -16.78 8.95
N LEU A 61 30.23 -16.36 9.67
CA LEU A 61 30.36 -15.77 10.99
C LEU A 61 30.83 -16.82 12.00
N ARG A 62 31.75 -16.45 12.90
CA ARG A 62 32.35 -17.34 13.90
C ARG A 62 32.19 -16.80 15.31
N ARG A 63 32.21 -17.70 16.28
CA ARG A 63 32.31 -17.31 17.69
C ARG A 63 33.58 -16.52 17.96
N GLY A 64 33.52 -15.62 18.91
CA GLY A 64 34.65 -14.81 19.33
C GLY A 64 34.96 -13.58 18.46
N VAL A 65 34.17 -13.37 17.38
CA VAL A 65 34.27 -12.17 16.55
C VAL A 65 33.82 -10.95 17.34
N ASP A 66 34.53 -9.83 17.19
CA ASP A 66 34.19 -8.58 17.88
C ASP A 66 32.94 -7.94 17.31
N VAL A 67 32.10 -7.45 18.22
CA VAL A 67 30.87 -6.77 17.92
C VAL A 67 30.85 -5.42 18.61
N ALA A 68 30.58 -4.36 17.85
CA ALA A 68 30.44 -3.01 18.39
C ALA A 68 28.96 -2.65 18.59
N ASN A 69 28.63 -2.08 19.76
CA ASN A 69 27.34 -1.48 19.98
C ASN A 69 27.34 -0.04 19.48
N THR A 70 26.45 0.31 18.56
CA THR A 70 26.31 1.68 18.08
C THR A 70 25.69 2.61 19.13
N GLY A 71 25.00 2.05 20.11
CA GLY A 71 24.27 2.80 21.17
C GLY A 71 22.89 3.29 20.77
N ASP A 72 22.51 3.12 19.52
CA ASP A 72 21.22 3.56 18.96
C ASP A 72 20.57 2.45 18.13
N ALA A 73 19.27 2.59 17.86
CA ALA A 73 18.55 1.73 16.95
C ALA A 73 19.05 1.87 15.51
N ILE A 74 18.70 0.93 14.64
CA ILE A 74 18.97 1.04 13.20
C ILE A 74 18.38 2.37 12.70
N SER A 75 19.22 3.18 12.07
CA SER A 75 18.82 4.42 11.41
C SER A 75 19.00 4.28 9.89
N VAL A 76 18.15 4.98 9.14
CA VAL A 76 18.12 4.94 7.69
C VAL A 76 18.14 6.35 7.11
N PRO A 77 18.69 6.54 5.89
CA PRO A 77 18.65 7.85 5.24
C PRO A 77 17.21 8.28 4.96
N VAL A 78 16.95 9.56 5.07
CA VAL A 78 15.65 10.18 4.82
C VAL A 78 15.80 11.42 3.95
N GLY A 79 14.69 11.91 3.41
CA GLY A 79 14.66 13.14 2.64
C GLY A 79 14.63 12.93 1.13
N GLN A 80 14.68 14.02 0.39
CA GLN A 80 14.54 14.00 -1.07
C GLN A 80 15.62 13.20 -1.80
N ALA A 81 16.79 13.03 -1.18
CA ALA A 81 17.88 12.23 -1.74
C ALA A 81 17.52 10.73 -1.89
N THR A 82 16.48 10.25 -1.18
CA THR A 82 15.97 8.88 -1.29
C THR A 82 15.04 8.67 -2.47
N LEU A 83 14.49 9.73 -3.03
CA LEU A 83 13.55 9.65 -4.15
C LEU A 83 14.25 9.14 -5.42
N GLY A 84 13.58 8.23 -6.11
CA GLY A 84 14.12 7.58 -7.31
C GLY A 84 15.16 6.50 -7.02
N ARG A 85 15.42 6.19 -5.77
CA ARG A 85 16.45 5.23 -5.35
C ARG A 85 15.81 3.95 -4.80
N VAL A 86 16.54 2.86 -4.98
CA VAL A 86 16.18 1.56 -4.39
C VAL A 86 17.18 1.24 -3.29
N MET A 87 16.66 0.96 -2.11
CA MET A 87 17.46 0.73 -0.90
C MET A 87 17.08 -0.59 -0.23
N ASP A 88 18.00 -1.13 0.55
CA ASP A 88 17.75 -2.28 1.43
C ASP A 88 17.17 -1.85 2.79
N VAL A 89 17.01 -2.80 3.70
CA VAL A 89 16.47 -2.57 5.04
C VAL A 89 17.26 -1.55 5.86
N LEU A 90 18.56 -1.43 5.61
CA LEU A 90 19.46 -0.49 6.28
C LEU A 90 19.55 0.86 5.56
N GLY A 91 18.83 1.01 4.44
CA GLY A 91 18.89 2.20 3.61
C GLY A 91 20.11 2.27 2.70
N ASN A 92 20.83 1.17 2.52
CA ASN A 92 21.93 1.11 1.57
C ASN A 92 21.39 1.00 0.13
N PRO A 93 21.99 1.71 -0.85
CA PRO A 93 21.54 1.64 -2.23
C PRO A 93 21.84 0.25 -2.83
N VAL A 94 20.87 -0.28 -3.58
CA VAL A 94 20.97 -1.57 -4.31
C VAL A 94 20.72 -1.40 -5.80
N ASP A 95 20.61 -0.16 -6.27
CA ASP A 95 20.26 0.23 -7.65
C ASP A 95 21.50 0.64 -8.49
N GLU A 96 22.70 0.40 -8.00
CA GLU A 96 23.95 0.81 -8.64
C GLU A 96 24.08 2.33 -8.89
N GLY A 97 23.22 3.14 -8.28
CA GLY A 97 23.17 4.59 -8.43
C GLY A 97 24.16 5.36 -7.55
N GLY A 98 25.06 4.66 -6.88
CA GLY A 98 26.01 5.26 -5.93
C GLY A 98 25.40 5.56 -4.55
N PRO A 99 26.19 6.13 -3.62
CA PRO A 99 25.73 6.44 -2.26
C PRO A 99 24.52 7.38 -2.27
N ILE A 100 23.64 7.25 -1.28
CA ILE A 100 22.54 8.20 -1.05
C ILE A 100 23.14 9.50 -0.50
N PRO A 101 23.01 10.63 -1.22
CA PRO A 101 23.71 11.88 -0.87
C PRO A 101 22.97 12.66 0.23
N THR A 102 22.84 12.06 1.41
CA THR A 102 22.24 12.72 2.58
C THR A 102 22.95 12.29 3.86
N GLU A 103 23.12 13.25 4.78
CA GLU A 103 23.57 12.98 6.14
C GLU A 103 22.40 12.82 7.11
N GLU A 104 21.19 13.19 6.69
CA GLU A 104 19.99 13.04 7.51
C GLU A 104 19.57 11.59 7.62
N ARG A 105 19.54 11.11 8.84
CA ARG A 105 19.12 9.74 9.18
C ARG A 105 18.13 9.77 10.32
N MET A 106 17.19 8.84 10.29
CA MET A 106 16.20 8.66 11.37
C MET A 106 16.13 7.20 11.80
N PRO A 107 15.90 6.93 13.10
CA PRO A 107 15.73 5.58 13.59
C PRO A 107 14.43 4.96 13.07
N ILE A 108 14.46 3.66 12.75
CA ILE A 108 13.26 2.95 12.27
C ILE A 108 12.26 2.65 13.39
N HIS A 109 12.70 2.64 14.64
CA HIS A 109 11.85 2.49 15.80
C HIS A 109 11.46 3.86 16.35
N ARG A 110 10.24 4.27 16.09
CA ARG A 110 9.63 5.51 16.57
C ARG A 110 8.30 5.22 17.25
N LYS A 111 7.93 6.08 18.16
CA LYS A 111 6.57 6.10 18.70
C LYS A 111 5.61 6.66 17.67
N PRO A 112 4.35 6.20 17.62
CA PRO A 112 3.33 6.86 16.82
C PRO A 112 3.12 8.30 17.31
N PRO A 113 2.57 9.19 16.47
CA PRO A 113 2.20 10.54 16.87
C PRO A 113 1.28 10.51 18.08
N SER A 114 1.53 11.42 19.02
CA SER A 114 0.69 11.58 20.21
C SER A 114 -0.72 12.07 19.84
N PHE A 115 -1.65 11.91 20.76
CA PHE A 115 -3.04 12.32 20.55
C PHE A 115 -3.18 13.79 20.14
N ASP A 116 -2.38 14.67 20.73
CA ASP A 116 -2.39 16.11 20.44
C ASP A 116 -1.73 16.48 19.09
N GLU A 117 -0.90 15.60 18.54
CA GLU A 117 -0.27 15.79 17.22
C GLU A 117 -1.17 15.33 16.07
N GLN A 118 -2.16 14.47 16.32
CA GLN A 118 -3.05 13.94 15.29
C GLN A 118 -4.00 15.00 14.76
N ALA A 119 -4.41 14.86 13.49
CA ALA A 119 -5.38 15.73 12.87
C ALA A 119 -6.75 15.59 13.55
N ALA A 120 -7.42 16.72 13.76
CA ALA A 120 -8.70 16.76 14.46
C ALA A 120 -9.91 16.42 13.59
N SER A 121 -9.75 16.48 12.25
CA SER A 121 -10.84 16.25 11.28
C SER A 121 -10.41 15.26 10.21
N THR A 122 -11.39 14.51 9.71
CA THR A 122 -11.19 13.63 8.56
C THR A 122 -11.27 14.46 7.28
N GLU A 123 -10.19 14.46 6.50
CA GLU A 123 -10.13 15.04 5.17
C GLU A 123 -10.11 13.93 4.12
N ILE A 124 -10.81 14.14 3.01
CA ILE A 124 -10.79 13.21 1.88
C ILE A 124 -9.52 13.47 1.06
N LEU A 125 -8.79 12.40 0.77
CA LEU A 125 -7.70 12.41 -0.22
C LEU A 125 -8.31 12.20 -1.60
N GLU A 126 -8.34 13.25 -2.40
CA GLU A 126 -8.84 13.20 -3.77
C GLU A 126 -7.78 12.54 -4.67
N THR A 127 -8.11 11.39 -5.24
CA THR A 127 -7.16 10.62 -6.06
C THR A 127 -7.21 10.98 -7.55
N GLY A 128 -8.28 11.63 -8.00
CA GLY A 128 -8.53 11.91 -9.41
C GLY A 128 -9.00 10.69 -10.21
N ILE A 129 -9.19 9.57 -9.56
CA ILE A 129 -9.72 8.34 -10.15
C ILE A 129 -11.19 8.20 -9.76
N LYS A 130 -12.10 8.33 -10.73
CA LYS A 130 -13.54 8.40 -10.50
C LYS A 130 -14.09 7.29 -9.62
N VAL A 131 -13.77 6.05 -9.92
CA VAL A 131 -14.31 4.90 -9.20
C VAL A 131 -13.87 4.90 -7.74
N ILE A 132 -12.62 5.26 -7.47
CA ILE A 132 -12.10 5.32 -6.10
C ILE A 132 -12.78 6.45 -5.33
N ASP A 133 -12.78 7.65 -5.88
CA ASP A 133 -13.30 8.84 -5.19
C ASP A 133 -14.81 8.77 -4.95
N LEU A 134 -15.55 8.08 -5.83
CA LEU A 134 -17.00 7.94 -5.69
C LEU A 134 -17.39 6.86 -4.68
N VAL A 135 -16.96 5.61 -4.90
CA VAL A 135 -17.51 4.45 -4.16
C VAL A 135 -16.69 4.04 -2.96
N MET A 136 -15.41 4.41 -2.93
CA MET A 136 -14.52 4.13 -1.81
C MET A 136 -13.60 5.30 -1.49
N PRO A 137 -14.16 6.46 -1.14
CA PRO A 137 -13.36 7.63 -0.83
C PRO A 137 -12.32 7.32 0.25
N ILE A 138 -11.14 7.91 0.09
CA ILE A 138 -9.99 7.65 0.94
C ILE A 138 -9.81 8.82 1.89
N ALA A 139 -9.68 8.54 3.18
CA ALA A 139 -9.29 9.54 4.16
C ALA A 139 -7.78 9.78 4.12
N LYS A 140 -7.33 11.02 4.24
CA LYS A 140 -5.93 11.32 4.52
C LYS A 140 -5.52 10.67 5.83
N GLY A 141 -4.41 9.96 5.83
CA GLY A 141 -3.99 9.15 6.97
C GLY A 141 -4.70 7.81 7.10
N GLY A 142 -5.56 7.47 6.15
CA GLY A 142 -6.28 6.20 6.09
C GLY A 142 -5.39 5.02 5.68
N LYS A 143 -5.86 3.83 6.03
CA LYS A 143 -5.20 2.56 5.71
C LYS A 143 -6.11 1.77 4.78
N ILE A 144 -5.65 1.52 3.57
CA ILE A 144 -6.42 0.86 2.51
C ILE A 144 -5.84 -0.52 2.25
N GLY A 145 -6.66 -1.55 2.38
CA GLY A 145 -6.33 -2.90 1.95
C GLY A 145 -6.52 -3.04 0.45
N LEU A 146 -5.49 -3.47 -0.25
CA LEU A 146 -5.51 -3.71 -1.70
C LEU A 146 -5.60 -5.20 -1.96
N PHE A 147 -6.67 -5.60 -2.64
CA PHE A 147 -6.94 -6.98 -3.02
C PHE A 147 -6.94 -7.08 -4.55
N GLY A 148 -6.30 -8.09 -5.08
CA GLY A 148 -6.30 -8.35 -6.51
C GLY A 148 -5.25 -9.38 -6.89
N GLY A 149 -5.62 -10.23 -7.84
CA GLY A 149 -4.72 -11.22 -8.42
C GLY A 149 -3.75 -10.61 -9.43
N ALA A 150 -2.98 -11.48 -10.08
CA ALA A 150 -2.10 -11.06 -11.17
C ALA A 150 -2.90 -10.58 -12.40
N GLY A 151 -2.37 -9.57 -13.10
CA GLY A 151 -2.92 -9.11 -14.37
C GLY A 151 -4.18 -8.24 -14.29
N VAL A 152 -4.50 -7.69 -13.11
CA VAL A 152 -5.67 -6.82 -12.92
C VAL A 152 -5.32 -5.32 -12.95
N GLY A 153 -4.08 -4.97 -13.28
CA GLY A 153 -3.63 -3.57 -13.37
C GLY A 153 -3.26 -2.95 -12.02
N LYS A 154 -2.86 -3.75 -11.04
CA LYS A 154 -2.40 -3.27 -9.74
C LYS A 154 -1.27 -2.25 -9.85
N THR A 155 -0.20 -2.59 -10.54
CA THR A 155 0.98 -1.72 -10.71
C THR A 155 0.62 -0.41 -11.40
N VAL A 156 -0.15 -0.45 -12.46
CA VAL A 156 -0.58 0.75 -13.21
C VAL A 156 -1.43 1.66 -12.33
N THR A 157 -2.33 1.09 -11.54
CA THR A 157 -3.14 1.86 -10.58
C THR A 157 -2.27 2.53 -9.52
N LEU A 158 -1.29 1.81 -8.96
CA LEU A 158 -0.35 2.39 -7.99
C LEU A 158 0.47 3.52 -8.60
N MET A 159 0.97 3.36 -9.82
CA MET A 159 1.72 4.41 -10.52
C MET A 159 0.87 5.66 -10.78
N GLU A 160 -0.40 5.49 -11.14
CA GLU A 160 -1.31 6.62 -11.32
C GLU A 160 -1.57 7.38 -10.01
N LEU A 161 -1.74 6.65 -8.90
CA LEU A 161 -1.85 7.26 -7.57
C LEU A 161 -0.58 8.05 -7.20
N ILE A 162 0.60 7.48 -7.44
CA ILE A 162 1.89 8.16 -7.20
C ILE A 162 1.98 9.44 -8.03
N ARG A 163 1.65 9.36 -9.32
CA ARG A 163 1.66 10.52 -10.21
C ARG A 163 0.70 11.59 -9.73
N ASN A 164 -0.52 11.22 -9.39
CA ASN A 164 -1.56 12.17 -8.99
C ASN A 164 -1.24 12.83 -7.65
N ILE A 165 -0.72 12.10 -6.67
CA ILE A 165 -0.30 12.71 -5.41
C ILE A 165 0.88 13.67 -5.60
N ALA A 166 1.79 13.35 -6.51
CA ALA A 166 2.95 14.20 -6.78
C ALA A 166 2.58 15.49 -7.52
N VAL A 167 1.73 15.39 -8.54
CA VAL A 167 1.38 16.54 -9.40
C VAL A 167 0.30 17.42 -8.77
N GLU A 168 -0.76 16.81 -8.25
CA GLU A 168 -1.94 17.54 -7.77
C GLU A 168 -1.85 17.93 -6.28
N HIS A 169 -1.10 17.18 -5.48
CA HIS A 169 -0.97 17.40 -4.05
C HIS A 169 0.44 17.76 -3.59
N SER A 170 1.41 17.82 -4.52
CA SER A 170 2.83 18.08 -4.22
C SER A 170 3.42 17.12 -3.18
N GLY A 171 2.91 15.89 -3.14
CA GLY A 171 3.30 14.84 -2.22
C GLY A 171 4.33 13.90 -2.82
N PHE A 172 4.88 13.06 -1.95
CA PHE A 172 5.80 12.00 -2.32
C PHE A 172 5.25 10.64 -1.93
N SER A 173 5.86 9.60 -2.45
CA SER A 173 5.46 8.23 -2.16
C SER A 173 6.65 7.40 -1.70
N VAL A 174 6.36 6.37 -0.91
CA VAL A 174 7.33 5.37 -0.48
C VAL A 174 6.73 4.00 -0.78
N PHE A 175 7.51 3.13 -1.39
CA PHE A 175 7.14 1.75 -1.65
C PHE A 175 8.02 0.81 -0.84
N ALA A 176 7.42 -0.01 0.01
CA ALA A 176 8.09 -1.05 0.78
C ALA A 176 7.70 -2.42 0.21
N GLY A 177 8.67 -3.06 -0.45
CA GLY A 177 8.55 -4.43 -0.95
C GLY A 177 8.95 -5.42 0.13
N VAL A 178 7.96 -6.07 0.74
CA VAL A 178 8.16 -7.02 1.83
C VAL A 178 8.08 -8.44 1.32
N GLY A 179 9.21 -9.13 1.29
CA GLY A 179 9.29 -10.50 0.83
C GLY A 179 8.95 -10.68 -0.66
N GLU A 180 9.13 -9.65 -1.48
CA GLU A 180 8.91 -9.69 -2.92
C GLU A 180 9.96 -10.56 -3.62
N ARG A 181 9.57 -11.10 -4.78
CA ARG A 181 10.55 -11.74 -5.66
C ARG A 181 11.45 -10.68 -6.28
N THR A 182 12.74 -10.99 -6.37
CA THR A 182 13.73 -10.09 -6.97
C THR A 182 13.32 -9.60 -8.36
N ARG A 183 12.77 -10.50 -9.17
CA ARG A 183 12.27 -10.16 -10.51
C ARG A 183 11.13 -9.15 -10.47
N GLU A 184 10.13 -9.37 -9.61
CA GLU A 184 8.97 -8.48 -9.49
C GLU A 184 9.39 -7.07 -9.02
N GLY A 185 10.32 -6.99 -8.08
CA GLY A 185 10.88 -5.72 -7.63
C GLY A 185 11.64 -4.98 -8.74
N ASN A 186 12.38 -5.71 -9.55
CA ASN A 186 13.10 -5.16 -10.69
C ASN A 186 12.15 -4.70 -11.80
N ASP A 187 11.17 -5.51 -12.15
CA ASP A 187 10.13 -5.15 -13.12
C ASP A 187 9.39 -3.89 -12.69
N PHE A 188 9.01 -3.79 -11.42
CA PHE A 188 8.35 -2.62 -10.85
C PHE A 188 9.19 -1.35 -10.94
N TYR A 189 10.48 -1.45 -10.68
CA TYR A 189 11.41 -0.32 -10.83
C TYR A 189 11.42 0.23 -12.26
N TYR A 190 11.55 -0.65 -13.26
CA TYR A 190 11.56 -0.24 -14.66
C TYR A 190 10.20 0.28 -15.13
N GLU A 191 9.11 -0.32 -14.71
CA GLU A 191 7.75 0.18 -15.00
C GLU A 191 7.54 1.60 -14.46
N MET A 192 8.05 1.90 -13.26
CA MET A 192 7.99 3.25 -12.70
C MET A 192 8.87 4.24 -13.47
N GLN A 193 10.01 3.80 -13.96
CA GLN A 193 10.90 4.61 -14.80
C GLN A 193 10.22 4.92 -16.14
N GLU A 194 9.64 3.93 -16.79
CA GLU A 194 8.91 4.10 -18.05
C GLU A 194 7.65 4.96 -17.89
N GLY A 195 6.96 4.80 -16.76
CA GLY A 195 5.79 5.62 -16.41
C GLY A 195 6.11 7.06 -16.00
N GLY A 196 7.39 7.41 -15.88
CA GLY A 196 7.84 8.76 -15.54
C GLY A 196 7.55 9.19 -14.09
N VAL A 197 7.38 8.24 -13.17
CA VAL A 197 7.05 8.51 -11.76
C VAL A 197 8.16 8.14 -10.77
N LEU A 198 9.24 7.54 -11.26
CA LEU A 198 10.31 7.03 -10.40
C LEU A 198 10.94 8.11 -9.49
N ASP A 199 11.08 9.33 -9.99
CA ASP A 199 11.64 10.47 -9.24
C ASP A 199 10.73 10.99 -8.10
N LYS A 200 9.53 10.45 -7.97
CA LYS A 200 8.53 10.81 -6.95
C LYS A 200 8.38 9.77 -5.85
N VAL A 201 9.15 8.68 -5.91
CA VAL A 201 9.01 7.56 -4.98
C VAL A 201 10.34 7.07 -4.48
N ALA A 202 10.42 6.77 -3.18
CA ALA A 202 11.51 6.03 -2.57
C ALA A 202 11.12 4.55 -2.48
N LEU A 203 12.04 3.66 -2.88
CA LEU A 203 11.81 2.22 -2.91
C LEU A 203 12.72 1.54 -1.89
N VAL A 204 12.14 0.71 -1.03
CA VAL A 204 12.89 -0.13 -0.10
C VAL A 204 12.47 -1.58 -0.25
N TYR A 205 13.43 -2.48 -0.42
CA TYR A 205 13.18 -3.89 -0.65
C TYR A 205 13.80 -4.77 0.42
N GLY A 206 13.00 -5.62 1.02
CA GLY A 206 13.42 -6.79 1.78
C GLY A 206 12.90 -8.02 1.05
N GLN A 207 13.73 -8.55 0.15
CA GLN A 207 13.30 -9.56 -0.82
C GLN A 207 13.16 -10.95 -0.20
N MET A 208 12.50 -11.85 -0.93
CA MET A 208 12.16 -13.20 -0.50
C MET A 208 13.38 -14.04 -0.10
N ASN A 209 14.52 -13.81 -0.73
CA ASN A 209 15.79 -14.51 -0.47
C ASN A 209 16.60 -13.93 0.69
N GLU A 210 16.19 -12.79 1.24
CA GLU A 210 16.88 -12.16 2.36
C GLU A 210 16.44 -12.77 3.70
N PRO A 211 17.27 -12.69 4.75
CA PRO A 211 16.94 -13.20 6.08
C PRO A 211 15.63 -12.62 6.64
N PRO A 212 14.98 -13.31 7.59
CA PRO A 212 13.71 -12.87 8.14
C PRO A 212 13.78 -11.51 8.85
N GLY A 213 14.91 -11.13 9.41
CA GLY A 213 15.13 -9.81 10.00
C GLY A 213 14.97 -8.69 8.98
N ASN A 214 15.52 -8.85 7.78
CA ASN A 214 15.40 -7.90 6.68
C ASN A 214 13.92 -7.73 6.28
N ARG A 215 13.23 -8.83 6.07
CA ARG A 215 11.81 -8.82 5.66
C ARG A 215 10.88 -8.26 6.75
N LEU A 216 11.23 -8.44 8.02
CA LEU A 216 10.47 -7.91 9.15
C LEU A 216 10.64 -6.39 9.30
N ARG A 217 11.83 -5.87 9.05
CA ARG A 217 12.18 -4.47 9.32
C ARG A 217 12.06 -3.53 8.10
N VAL A 218 12.00 -4.06 6.90
CA VAL A 218 11.93 -3.23 5.69
C VAL A 218 10.68 -2.35 5.65
N ALA A 219 9.55 -2.81 6.15
CA ALA A 219 8.33 -2.00 6.26
C ALA A 219 8.54 -0.79 7.19
N LEU A 220 9.26 -0.97 8.30
CA LEU A 220 9.60 0.13 9.21
C LEU A 220 10.60 1.11 8.58
N THR A 221 11.51 0.62 7.76
CA THR A 221 12.43 1.46 6.98
C THR A 221 11.65 2.39 6.05
N GLY A 222 10.74 1.83 5.26
CA GLY A 222 9.88 2.61 4.37
C GLY A 222 9.00 3.60 5.13
N LEU A 223 8.41 3.16 6.23
CA LEU A 223 7.57 4.02 7.08
C LEU A 223 8.36 5.19 7.66
N THR A 224 9.61 4.98 8.05
CA THR A 224 10.48 6.05 8.56
C THR A 224 10.74 7.12 7.49
N MET A 225 10.97 6.71 6.24
CA MET A 225 11.11 7.65 5.12
C MET A 225 9.82 8.42 4.86
N ALA A 226 8.67 7.75 4.94
CA ALA A 226 7.36 8.40 4.80
C ALA A 226 7.09 9.40 5.93
N GLU A 227 7.43 9.06 7.16
CA GLU A 227 7.26 9.94 8.33
C GLU A 227 8.09 11.23 8.21
N PHE A 228 9.27 11.17 7.62
CA PHE A 228 10.08 12.37 7.37
C PHE A 228 9.32 13.36 6.47
N PHE A 229 8.78 12.90 5.35
CA PHE A 229 8.01 13.76 4.44
C PHE A 229 6.71 14.26 5.06
N ARG A 230 6.03 13.44 5.84
CA ARG A 230 4.84 13.88 6.60
C ARG A 230 5.18 15.01 7.56
N ASP A 231 6.27 14.87 8.31
CA ASP A 231 6.71 15.86 9.30
C ASP A 231 7.15 17.18 8.64
N GLU A 232 7.54 17.14 7.36
CA GLU A 232 7.76 18.35 6.54
C GLU A 232 6.46 18.99 6.02
N GLY A 233 5.30 18.45 6.34
CA GLY A 233 4.01 19.01 5.95
C GLY A 233 3.47 18.49 4.61
N ARG A 234 3.92 17.34 4.14
CA ARG A 234 3.49 16.76 2.87
C ARG A 234 2.44 15.68 3.07
N ASP A 235 1.64 15.49 2.03
CA ASP A 235 0.78 14.32 1.90
C ASP A 235 1.59 13.19 1.26
N VAL A 236 1.74 12.09 1.99
CA VAL A 236 2.58 10.96 1.59
C VAL A 236 1.71 9.74 1.32
N LEU A 237 1.98 9.07 0.21
CA LEU A 237 1.46 7.71 -0.03
C LEU A 237 2.52 6.69 0.38
N MET A 238 2.10 5.69 1.14
CA MET A 238 2.93 4.56 1.49
C MET A 238 2.30 3.28 0.96
N PHE A 239 3.09 2.53 0.18
CA PHE A 239 2.68 1.24 -0.36
C PHE A 239 3.45 0.14 0.35
N VAL A 240 2.74 -0.88 0.81
CA VAL A 240 3.33 -2.08 1.42
C VAL A 240 2.88 -3.29 0.60
N ASP A 241 3.80 -3.95 -0.02
CA ASP A 241 3.54 -5.16 -0.78
C ASP A 241 4.48 -6.28 -0.33
N ASN A 242 4.06 -7.21 0.49
CA ASN A 242 2.68 -7.30 0.97
C ASN A 242 2.69 -7.48 2.50
N ILE A 243 1.64 -7.02 3.14
CA ILE A 243 1.54 -7.02 4.61
C ILE A 243 1.51 -8.43 5.21
N TYR A 244 1.01 -9.44 4.49
CA TYR A 244 1.01 -10.83 4.95
C TYR A 244 2.45 -11.35 5.13
N ARG A 245 3.36 -11.00 4.25
CA ARG A 245 4.77 -11.40 4.36
C ARG A 245 5.50 -10.71 5.51
N TYR A 246 5.05 -9.52 5.91
CA TYR A 246 5.48 -8.88 7.14
C TYR A 246 5.11 -9.74 8.37
N THR A 247 3.88 -10.24 8.44
CA THR A 247 3.47 -11.13 9.52
C THR A 247 4.21 -12.46 9.51
N LEU A 248 4.47 -13.04 8.34
CA LEU A 248 5.25 -14.27 8.20
C LEU A 248 6.72 -14.10 8.64
N ALA A 249 7.34 -12.99 8.30
CA ALA A 249 8.69 -12.68 8.75
C ALA A 249 8.74 -12.59 10.29
N GLY A 250 7.73 -11.98 10.91
CA GLY A 250 7.55 -11.97 12.36
C GLY A 250 7.38 -13.36 12.97
N THR A 251 6.65 -14.24 12.30
CA THR A 251 6.50 -15.65 12.71
C THR A 251 7.84 -16.39 12.69
N GLU A 252 8.62 -16.23 11.62
CA GLU A 252 9.95 -16.84 11.50
C GLU A 252 10.90 -16.34 12.59
N VAL A 253 10.95 -15.03 12.82
CA VAL A 253 11.78 -14.44 13.89
C VAL A 253 11.34 -14.93 15.26
N SER A 254 10.06 -14.99 15.54
CA SER A 254 9.53 -15.47 16.81
C SER A 254 9.91 -16.95 17.08
N ALA A 255 9.84 -17.78 16.05
CA ALA A 255 10.26 -19.18 16.15
C ALA A 255 11.76 -19.30 16.43
N LEU A 256 12.60 -18.51 15.73
CA LEU A 256 14.04 -18.47 15.94
C LEU A 256 14.42 -17.96 17.33
N LEU A 257 13.63 -17.05 17.89
CA LEU A 257 13.83 -16.57 19.27
C LEU A 257 13.32 -17.55 20.33
N GLY A 258 12.72 -18.67 19.94
CA GLY A 258 12.24 -19.71 20.85
C GLY A 258 10.95 -19.35 21.57
N ARG A 259 10.15 -18.43 21.06
CA ARG A 259 8.83 -18.09 21.61
C ARG A 259 7.82 -19.18 21.30
N MET A 260 6.93 -19.47 22.27
CA MET A 260 5.87 -20.43 22.06
C MET A 260 4.85 -19.88 21.07
N PRO A 261 4.50 -20.61 20.00
CA PRO A 261 3.52 -20.14 19.03
C PRO A 261 2.12 -20.03 19.61
N SER A 262 1.35 -19.09 19.09
CA SER A 262 -0.07 -18.92 19.38
C SER A 262 -0.94 -19.78 18.43
N ALA A 263 -2.23 -19.45 18.32
CA ALA A 263 -3.16 -20.14 17.44
C ALA A 263 -2.64 -20.20 15.99
N VAL A 264 -2.82 -21.34 15.34
CA VAL A 264 -2.44 -21.60 13.93
C VAL A 264 -0.94 -21.42 13.65
N GLY A 265 -0.10 -21.41 14.69
CA GLY A 265 1.35 -21.31 14.57
C GLY A 265 1.92 -19.91 14.43
N TYR A 266 1.11 -18.86 14.50
CA TYR A 266 1.56 -17.47 14.48
C TYR A 266 2.27 -17.08 15.79
N GLN A 267 3.05 -16.01 15.72
CA GLN A 267 3.72 -15.42 16.87
C GLN A 267 2.72 -14.91 17.92
N PRO A 268 3.03 -14.99 19.21
CA PRO A 268 2.17 -14.44 20.26
C PRO A 268 2.09 -12.90 20.21
N THR A 269 3.06 -12.27 19.59
CA THR A 269 3.20 -10.81 19.43
C THR A 269 2.61 -10.26 18.15
N LEU A 270 1.80 -11.05 17.42
CA LEU A 270 1.25 -10.65 16.11
C LEU A 270 0.49 -9.32 16.16
N ALA A 271 -0.43 -9.18 17.10
CA ALA A 271 -1.23 -7.97 17.25
C ALA A 271 -0.38 -6.75 17.62
N GLU A 272 0.61 -6.94 18.48
CA GLU A 272 1.54 -5.87 18.87
C GLU A 272 2.43 -5.42 17.71
N GLU A 273 3.01 -6.36 16.98
CA GLU A 273 3.84 -6.05 15.79
C GLU A 273 3.03 -5.32 14.72
N MET A 274 1.81 -5.76 14.46
CA MET A 274 0.91 -5.09 13.53
C MET A 274 0.54 -3.69 14.05
N GLY A 275 0.23 -3.54 15.32
CA GLY A 275 -0.07 -2.25 15.95
C GLY A 275 1.07 -1.26 15.87
N VAL A 276 2.30 -1.69 16.12
CA VAL A 276 3.51 -0.86 16.02
C VAL A 276 3.67 -0.28 14.62
N LEU A 277 3.41 -1.05 13.58
CA LEU A 277 3.46 -0.58 12.20
C LEU A 277 2.26 0.34 11.88
N GLN A 278 1.06 -0.12 12.15
CA GLN A 278 -0.18 0.53 11.68
C GLN A 278 -0.48 1.86 12.39
N GLU A 279 -0.21 1.97 13.68
CA GLU A 279 -0.50 3.19 14.45
C GLU A 279 0.40 4.39 14.08
N ARG A 280 1.54 4.14 13.45
CA ARG A 280 2.41 5.20 12.92
C ARG A 280 1.89 5.77 11.60
N ILE A 281 1.04 5.02 10.90
CA ILE A 281 0.44 5.42 9.63
C ILE A 281 -0.81 6.26 9.94
N THR A 282 -0.66 7.57 9.98
CA THR A 282 -1.74 8.47 10.39
C THR A 282 -1.55 9.87 9.83
N SER A 283 -2.60 10.66 9.88
CA SER A 283 -2.61 12.08 9.60
C SER A 283 -2.25 12.88 10.85
N THR A 284 -1.35 13.83 10.71
CA THR A 284 -1.00 14.79 11.74
C THR A 284 -1.50 16.19 11.39
N LYS A 285 -1.34 17.14 12.30
CA LYS A 285 -1.66 18.56 12.04
C LYS A 285 -0.81 19.18 10.92
N THR A 286 0.33 18.59 10.60
CA THR A 286 1.28 19.09 9.59
C THR A 286 1.17 18.39 8.26
N GLY A 287 1.02 17.08 8.24
CA GLY A 287 0.98 16.28 7.02
C GLY A 287 0.25 14.96 7.22
N SER A 288 0.28 14.10 6.21
CA SER A 288 -0.40 12.81 6.26
C SER A 288 0.41 11.68 5.66
N ILE A 289 0.22 10.46 6.18
CA ILE A 289 0.62 9.22 5.51
C ILE A 289 -0.66 8.42 5.25
N THR A 290 -0.95 8.18 3.98
CA THR A 290 -2.05 7.31 3.55
C THR A 290 -1.44 6.05 2.97
N SER A 291 -1.85 4.87 3.46
CA SER A 291 -1.24 3.61 3.05
C SER A 291 -2.16 2.75 2.18
N PHE A 292 -1.54 2.14 1.17
CA PHE A 292 -2.12 1.05 0.40
C PHE A 292 -1.32 -0.22 0.72
N GLN A 293 -1.97 -1.19 1.32
CA GLN A 293 -1.34 -2.42 1.79
C GLN A 293 -1.91 -3.60 1.01
N ALA A 294 -1.08 -4.26 0.21
CA ALA A 294 -1.50 -5.48 -0.45
C ALA A 294 -1.73 -6.56 0.60
N VAL A 295 -2.91 -7.13 0.58
CA VAL A 295 -3.34 -8.15 1.53
C VAL A 295 -3.50 -9.47 0.80
N TYR A 296 -2.86 -10.51 1.31
CA TYR A 296 -3.07 -11.89 0.89
C TYR A 296 -3.87 -12.63 1.97
N VAL A 297 -4.87 -13.35 1.54
CA VAL A 297 -5.73 -14.14 2.44
C VAL A 297 -5.45 -15.63 2.19
N PRO A 298 -4.76 -16.34 3.12
CA PRO A 298 -4.44 -17.74 2.95
C PRO A 298 -5.70 -18.59 2.80
N ALA A 299 -5.78 -19.40 1.75
CA ALA A 299 -6.90 -20.28 1.45
C ALA A 299 -8.28 -19.58 1.43
N ASP A 300 -8.31 -18.29 1.14
CA ASP A 300 -9.50 -17.44 1.19
C ASP A 300 -10.22 -17.40 2.55
N ASP A 301 -9.48 -17.74 3.62
CA ASP A 301 -9.98 -17.75 4.99
C ASP A 301 -9.76 -16.40 5.69
N LEU A 302 -10.79 -15.59 5.73
CA LEU A 302 -10.78 -14.29 6.41
C LEU A 302 -10.66 -14.40 7.95
N THR A 303 -10.84 -15.59 8.50
CA THR A 303 -10.70 -15.84 9.94
C THR A 303 -9.28 -16.20 10.35
N ASP A 304 -8.38 -16.42 9.39
CA ASP A 304 -6.96 -16.59 9.65
C ASP A 304 -6.41 -15.39 10.46
N PRO A 305 -5.61 -15.62 11.51
CA PRO A 305 -5.14 -14.54 12.39
C PRO A 305 -4.42 -13.38 11.70
N SER A 306 -3.68 -13.62 10.62
CA SER A 306 -2.96 -12.57 9.92
C SER A 306 -3.90 -11.59 9.19
N PRO A 307 -4.77 -12.03 8.27
CA PRO A 307 -5.73 -11.11 7.66
C PRO A 307 -6.70 -10.51 8.68
N ALA A 308 -7.19 -11.28 9.65
CA ALA A 308 -8.10 -10.78 10.69
C ALA A 308 -7.49 -9.61 11.49
N THR A 309 -6.23 -9.73 11.89
CA THR A 309 -5.51 -8.66 12.60
C THR A 309 -5.28 -7.45 11.69
N THR A 310 -4.96 -7.67 10.43
CA THR A 310 -4.78 -6.60 9.45
C THR A 310 -6.08 -5.84 9.20
N PHE A 311 -7.20 -6.54 9.00
CA PHE A 311 -8.50 -5.92 8.75
C PHE A 311 -8.98 -5.01 9.88
N ALA A 312 -8.60 -5.32 11.13
CA ALA A 312 -8.93 -4.46 12.26
C ALA A 312 -8.37 -3.04 12.14
N HIS A 313 -7.30 -2.85 11.38
CA HIS A 313 -6.65 -1.55 11.15
C HIS A 313 -7.09 -0.86 9.86
N LEU A 314 -7.74 -1.55 8.93
CA LEU A 314 -8.10 -0.98 7.64
C LEU A 314 -9.32 -0.07 7.71
N ASP A 315 -9.23 1.06 7.00
CA ASP A 315 -10.32 2.04 6.86
C ASP A 315 -11.11 1.85 5.56
N ALA A 316 -10.49 1.28 4.55
CA ALA A 316 -11.08 1.03 3.25
C ALA A 316 -10.49 -0.23 2.61
N THR A 317 -11.23 -0.78 1.66
CA THR A 317 -10.84 -1.95 0.89
C THR A 317 -10.98 -1.65 -0.60
N LEU A 318 -9.88 -1.74 -1.32
CA LEU A 318 -9.83 -1.61 -2.79
C LEU A 318 -9.70 -3.01 -3.39
N VAL A 319 -10.73 -3.44 -4.11
CA VAL A 319 -10.76 -4.74 -4.76
C VAL A 319 -10.60 -4.56 -6.28
N LEU A 320 -9.53 -5.13 -6.83
CA LEU A 320 -9.31 -5.21 -8.27
C LEU A 320 -9.84 -6.55 -8.78
N SER A 321 -10.77 -6.50 -9.71
CA SER A 321 -11.49 -7.68 -10.21
C SER A 321 -10.98 -8.14 -11.58
N ARG A 322 -10.66 -9.42 -11.69
CA ARG A 322 -10.32 -10.02 -12.98
C ARG A 322 -11.48 -9.98 -13.96
N GLN A 323 -12.71 -10.20 -13.49
CA GLN A 323 -13.90 -10.16 -14.34
C GLN A 323 -14.10 -8.77 -14.98
N ILE A 324 -13.82 -7.71 -14.24
CA ILE A 324 -13.89 -6.33 -14.75
C ILE A 324 -12.75 -6.08 -15.74
N ALA A 325 -11.55 -6.56 -15.44
CA ALA A 325 -10.40 -6.47 -16.36
C ALA A 325 -10.65 -7.20 -17.69
N GLU A 326 -11.28 -8.37 -17.65
CA GLU A 326 -11.67 -9.13 -18.84
C GLU A 326 -12.69 -8.41 -19.73
N LEU A 327 -13.48 -7.51 -19.16
CA LEU A 327 -14.38 -6.60 -19.90
C LEU A 327 -13.64 -5.41 -20.53
N GLY A 328 -12.33 -5.29 -20.31
CA GLY A 328 -11.52 -4.17 -20.77
C GLY A 328 -11.76 -2.88 -19.99
N ILE A 329 -12.36 -2.95 -18.81
CA ILE A 329 -12.62 -1.79 -17.95
C ILE A 329 -11.43 -1.59 -17.00
N TYR A 330 -10.73 -0.47 -17.18
CA TYR A 330 -9.60 -0.07 -16.35
C TYR A 330 -9.79 1.35 -15.81
N PRO A 331 -9.47 1.61 -14.51
CA PRO A 331 -8.99 0.62 -13.53
C PRO A 331 -10.05 -0.45 -13.24
N ALA A 332 -9.60 -1.67 -13.03
CA ALA A 332 -10.49 -2.82 -12.80
C ALA A 332 -11.01 -2.90 -11.36
N VAL A 333 -11.34 -1.76 -10.78
CA VAL A 333 -11.87 -1.66 -9.42
C VAL A 333 -13.31 -2.18 -9.40
N ASP A 334 -13.57 -3.11 -8.48
CA ASP A 334 -14.93 -3.59 -8.25
C ASP A 334 -15.71 -2.57 -7.40
N PRO A 335 -16.72 -1.90 -7.95
CA PRO A 335 -17.45 -0.87 -7.23
C PRO A 335 -18.43 -1.42 -6.17
N LEU A 336 -18.70 -2.73 -6.20
CA LEU A 336 -19.60 -3.40 -5.26
C LEU A 336 -18.85 -4.02 -4.09
N ASP A 337 -17.66 -4.59 -4.35
CA ASP A 337 -16.84 -5.23 -3.33
C ASP A 337 -15.84 -4.28 -2.66
N SER A 338 -15.54 -3.14 -3.28
CA SER A 338 -14.73 -2.09 -2.68
C SER A 338 -15.54 -1.27 -1.69
N THR A 339 -14.97 -1.01 -0.51
CA THR A 339 -15.68 -0.34 0.59
C THR A 339 -14.83 0.73 1.23
N SER A 340 -15.47 1.71 1.88
CA SER A 340 -14.81 2.71 2.69
C SER A 340 -15.66 3.06 3.91
N ARG A 341 -15.03 3.16 5.08
CA ARG A 341 -15.71 3.57 6.31
C ARG A 341 -16.17 5.02 6.28
N ILE A 342 -15.51 5.86 5.48
CA ILE A 342 -15.88 7.27 5.37
C ILE A 342 -16.98 7.55 4.35
N LEU A 343 -17.45 6.54 3.61
CA LEU A 343 -18.63 6.69 2.77
C LEU A 343 -19.90 6.71 3.65
N ASP A 344 -20.06 7.83 4.32
CA ASP A 344 -21.13 8.13 5.28
C ASP A 344 -21.61 9.57 5.04
N PRO A 345 -22.92 9.85 5.06
CA PRO A 345 -23.44 11.19 4.77
C PRO A 345 -22.88 12.27 5.70
N ASN A 346 -22.50 11.91 6.93
CA ASN A 346 -21.92 12.85 7.89
C ASN A 346 -20.46 13.22 7.57
N VAL A 347 -19.78 12.44 6.74
CA VAL A 347 -18.37 12.67 6.36
C VAL A 347 -18.27 13.25 4.96
N VAL A 348 -18.88 12.57 3.97
CA VAL A 348 -18.76 12.95 2.56
C VAL A 348 -19.86 13.90 2.09
N GLY A 349 -20.93 14.06 2.87
CA GLY A 349 -22.12 14.81 2.52
C GLY A 349 -23.21 13.94 1.87
N GLU A 350 -24.45 14.43 1.93
CA GLU A 350 -25.63 13.71 1.43
C GLU A 350 -25.57 13.46 -0.08
N GLU A 351 -25.10 14.42 -0.87
CA GLU A 351 -25.06 14.30 -2.33
C GLU A 351 -24.09 13.19 -2.77
N HIS A 352 -22.86 13.22 -2.28
CA HIS A 352 -21.87 12.20 -2.59
C HIS A 352 -22.37 10.81 -2.18
N TYR A 353 -22.84 10.68 -0.96
CA TYR A 353 -23.36 9.41 -0.44
C TYR A 353 -24.51 8.87 -1.28
N SER A 354 -25.50 9.71 -1.58
CA SER A 354 -26.68 9.32 -2.36
C SER A 354 -26.32 8.88 -3.77
N VAL A 355 -25.42 9.61 -4.43
CA VAL A 355 -24.96 9.26 -5.79
C VAL A 355 -24.19 7.95 -5.78
N ALA A 356 -23.27 7.76 -4.85
CA ALA A 356 -22.50 6.51 -4.72
C ALA A 356 -23.43 5.31 -4.49
N ARG A 357 -24.40 5.44 -3.60
CA ARG A 357 -25.40 4.38 -3.33
C ARG A 357 -26.30 4.10 -4.52
N ALA A 358 -26.71 5.12 -5.25
CA ALA A 358 -27.50 4.96 -6.47
C ALA A 358 -26.74 4.21 -7.57
N VAL A 359 -25.46 4.54 -7.77
CA VAL A 359 -24.57 3.82 -8.69
C VAL A 359 -24.42 2.37 -8.28
N GLN A 360 -24.10 2.11 -7.03
CA GLN A 360 -23.96 0.74 -6.50
C GLN A 360 -25.25 -0.06 -6.62
N GLY A 361 -26.40 0.54 -6.29
CA GLY A 361 -27.72 -0.09 -6.40
C GLY A 361 -28.06 -0.49 -7.85
N THR A 362 -27.79 0.40 -8.79
CA THR A 362 -27.99 0.13 -10.23
C THR A 362 -27.11 -1.00 -10.72
N LEU A 363 -25.82 -1.00 -10.35
CA LEU A 363 -24.88 -2.07 -10.71
C LEU A 363 -25.22 -3.40 -10.03
N GLN A 364 -25.67 -3.36 -8.78
CA GLN A 364 -26.11 -4.56 -8.05
C GLN A 364 -27.34 -5.19 -8.72
N ARG A 365 -28.32 -4.38 -9.09
CA ARG A 365 -29.50 -4.86 -9.79
C ARG A 365 -29.13 -5.47 -11.14
N TYR A 366 -28.24 -4.86 -11.87
CA TYR A 366 -27.71 -5.41 -13.11
C TYR A 366 -27.03 -6.77 -12.91
N LYS A 367 -26.23 -6.90 -11.85
CA LYS A 367 -25.58 -8.17 -11.51
C LYS A 367 -26.59 -9.28 -11.26
N GLU A 368 -27.68 -9.00 -10.56
CA GLU A 368 -28.77 -9.93 -10.30
C GLU A 368 -29.54 -10.32 -11.59
N LEU A 369 -29.68 -9.39 -12.52
CA LEU A 369 -30.38 -9.63 -13.79
C LEU A 369 -29.55 -10.36 -14.83
N LYS A 370 -28.22 -10.43 -14.69
CA LYS A 370 -27.33 -11.05 -15.68
C LYS A 370 -27.67 -12.50 -15.98
N ASP A 371 -28.00 -13.27 -14.96
CA ASP A 371 -28.34 -14.69 -15.13
C ASP A 371 -29.68 -14.84 -15.87
N ILE A 372 -30.63 -13.98 -15.57
CA ILE A 372 -31.92 -13.94 -16.25
C ILE A 372 -31.74 -13.57 -17.72
N ILE A 373 -30.92 -12.56 -18.00
CA ILE A 373 -30.60 -12.12 -19.37
C ILE A 373 -29.91 -13.23 -20.17
N ALA A 374 -28.99 -13.95 -19.53
CA ALA A 374 -28.26 -15.05 -20.19
C ALA A 374 -29.18 -16.23 -20.57
N ILE A 375 -30.21 -16.50 -19.79
CA ILE A 375 -31.13 -17.64 -19.99
C ILE A 375 -32.31 -17.25 -20.85
N LEU A 376 -32.96 -16.13 -20.55
CA LEU A 376 -34.25 -15.75 -21.15
C LEU A 376 -34.13 -14.61 -22.18
N GLY A 377 -33.03 -13.89 -22.21
CA GLY A 377 -32.84 -12.73 -23.07
C GLY A 377 -33.36 -11.43 -22.45
N MET A 378 -33.02 -10.31 -23.09
CA MET A 378 -33.40 -8.97 -22.65
C MET A 378 -34.91 -8.70 -22.76
N ASP A 379 -35.58 -9.35 -23.69
CA ASP A 379 -36.99 -9.07 -24.02
C ASP A 379 -37.95 -9.49 -22.89
N GLU A 380 -37.52 -10.44 -22.05
CA GLU A 380 -38.31 -10.93 -20.91
C GLU A 380 -38.22 -10.02 -19.67
N LEU A 381 -37.39 -9.00 -19.70
CA LEU A 381 -37.28 -8.04 -18.61
C LEU A 381 -38.46 -7.02 -18.63
N SER A 382 -38.84 -6.54 -17.44
CA SER A 382 -39.71 -5.37 -17.33
C SER A 382 -39.06 -4.13 -17.95
N GLU A 383 -39.87 -3.16 -18.35
CA GLU A 383 -39.35 -1.90 -18.89
C GLU A 383 -38.42 -1.16 -17.90
N ASP A 384 -38.73 -1.22 -16.60
CA ASP A 384 -37.90 -0.65 -15.55
C ASP A 384 -36.55 -1.36 -15.43
N ASP A 385 -36.55 -2.69 -15.54
CA ASP A 385 -35.31 -3.48 -15.52
C ASP A 385 -34.47 -3.26 -16.79
N LYS A 386 -35.11 -3.12 -17.95
CA LYS A 386 -34.41 -2.75 -19.20
C LYS A 386 -33.71 -1.39 -19.09
N LEU A 387 -34.40 -0.41 -18.50
CA LEU A 387 -33.82 0.90 -18.25
C LEU A 387 -32.64 0.83 -17.26
N THR A 388 -32.81 0.08 -16.18
CA THR A 388 -31.76 -0.17 -15.20
C THR A 388 -30.52 -0.81 -15.84
N VAL A 389 -30.69 -1.81 -16.67
CA VAL A 389 -29.60 -2.47 -17.41
C VAL A 389 -28.89 -1.50 -18.35
N ALA A 390 -29.64 -0.69 -19.09
CA ALA A 390 -29.07 0.32 -19.99
C ALA A 390 -28.22 1.35 -19.24
N ARG A 391 -28.70 1.87 -18.12
CA ARG A 391 -27.95 2.78 -17.27
C ARG A 391 -26.76 2.12 -16.59
N ALA A 392 -26.91 0.88 -16.10
CA ALA A 392 -25.84 0.12 -15.49
C ALA A 392 -24.67 -0.11 -16.45
N ARG A 393 -24.93 -0.43 -17.71
CA ARG A 393 -23.91 -0.59 -18.74
C ARG A 393 -23.15 0.72 -19.02
N LYS A 394 -23.85 1.85 -19.05
CA LYS A 394 -23.24 3.17 -19.19
C LYS A 394 -22.37 3.49 -17.98
N LEU A 395 -22.87 3.27 -16.75
CA LEU A 395 -22.13 3.47 -15.51
C LEU A 395 -20.87 2.60 -15.47
N GLN A 396 -20.97 1.34 -15.82
CA GLN A 396 -19.85 0.41 -15.84
C GLN A 396 -18.73 0.89 -16.79
N ARG A 397 -19.08 1.33 -17.98
CA ARG A 397 -18.13 1.88 -18.93
C ARG A 397 -17.57 3.21 -18.48
N PHE A 398 -18.38 4.07 -17.86
CA PHE A 398 -17.94 5.36 -17.36
C PHE A 398 -17.05 5.27 -16.13
N LEU A 399 -17.07 4.15 -15.40
CA LEU A 399 -16.10 3.85 -14.35
C LEU A 399 -14.68 3.65 -14.89
N SER A 400 -14.52 3.32 -16.17
CA SER A 400 -13.22 3.31 -16.83
C SER A 400 -12.68 4.73 -17.01
N GLN A 401 -11.37 4.85 -16.99
CA GLN A 401 -10.70 6.15 -17.08
C GLN A 401 -9.30 5.97 -17.69
N PRO A 402 -8.90 6.83 -18.64
CA PRO A 402 -7.54 6.80 -19.16
C PRO A 402 -6.56 7.36 -18.13
N PHE A 403 -5.45 6.64 -17.91
CA PHE A 403 -4.40 7.02 -17.00
C PHE A 403 -3.25 7.71 -17.71
N PHE A 404 -2.65 8.70 -17.05
CA PHE A 404 -1.45 9.38 -17.56
C PHE A 404 -0.27 8.42 -17.72
N VAL A 405 -0.08 7.53 -16.77
CA VAL A 405 1.01 6.53 -16.81
C VAL A 405 0.83 5.47 -17.88
N ALA A 406 -0.36 5.34 -18.45
CA ALA A 406 -0.68 4.39 -19.50
C ALA A 406 -0.76 5.02 -20.90
N GLU A 407 -0.53 6.32 -21.06
CA GLU A 407 -0.62 7.02 -22.36
C GLU A 407 0.25 6.37 -23.44
N VAL A 408 1.45 5.92 -23.08
CA VAL A 408 2.40 5.27 -23.99
C VAL A 408 1.83 3.98 -24.57
N PHE A 409 1.02 3.25 -23.81
CA PHE A 409 0.45 1.98 -24.20
C PHE A 409 -0.92 2.11 -24.89
N THR A 410 -1.73 3.06 -24.44
CA THR A 410 -3.12 3.22 -24.90
C THR A 410 -3.26 4.22 -26.04
N GLY A 411 -2.30 5.14 -26.19
CA GLY A 411 -2.39 6.26 -27.13
C GLY A 411 -3.47 7.29 -26.77
N ALA A 412 -4.14 7.12 -25.63
CA ALA A 412 -5.15 8.04 -25.13
C ALA A 412 -4.56 8.95 -24.06
N PRO A 413 -4.81 10.28 -24.11
CA PRO A 413 -4.33 11.17 -23.07
C PRO A 413 -5.01 10.87 -21.73
N GLY A 414 -4.22 10.86 -20.66
CA GLY A 414 -4.70 10.63 -19.29
C GLY A 414 -5.65 11.73 -18.81
N ARG A 415 -6.45 11.40 -17.81
CA ARG A 415 -7.40 12.33 -17.20
C ARG A 415 -7.32 12.25 -15.68
N TYR A 416 -7.27 13.41 -15.06
CA TYR A 416 -7.54 13.61 -13.64
C TYR A 416 -8.94 14.19 -13.51
N VAL A 417 -9.83 13.50 -12.81
CA VAL A 417 -11.21 13.94 -12.63
C VAL A 417 -11.42 14.37 -11.19
N THR A 418 -11.86 15.62 -10.99
CA THR A 418 -12.13 16.14 -9.65
C THR A 418 -13.30 15.40 -9.00
N LEU A 419 -13.32 15.34 -7.68
CA LEU A 419 -14.42 14.74 -6.93
C LEU A 419 -15.77 15.41 -7.27
N LYS A 420 -15.77 16.72 -7.41
CA LYS A 420 -16.97 17.51 -7.79
C LYS A 420 -17.51 17.05 -9.13
N ASP A 421 -16.66 16.94 -10.15
CA ASP A 421 -17.07 16.50 -11.49
C ASP A 421 -17.51 15.03 -11.47
N THR A 422 -16.84 14.19 -10.72
CA THR A 422 -17.20 12.77 -10.53
C THR A 422 -18.63 12.65 -10.00
N ILE A 423 -18.95 13.33 -8.91
CA ILE A 423 -20.30 13.29 -8.29
C ILE A 423 -21.34 13.83 -9.28
N ALA A 424 -21.11 14.98 -9.89
CA ALA A 424 -22.04 15.60 -10.82
C ALA A 424 -22.31 14.73 -12.05
N ASN A 425 -21.26 14.14 -12.61
CA ASN A 425 -21.38 13.32 -13.82
C ASN A 425 -22.09 11.99 -13.55
N PHE A 426 -21.77 11.30 -12.48
CA PHE A 426 -22.47 10.06 -12.11
C PHE A 426 -23.92 10.32 -11.75
N LYS A 427 -24.22 11.41 -11.06
CA LYS A 427 -25.59 11.83 -10.77
C LYS A 427 -26.40 12.01 -12.05
N ALA A 428 -25.88 12.75 -13.02
CA ALA A 428 -26.53 13.00 -14.29
C ALA A 428 -26.84 11.69 -15.06
N ILE A 429 -25.90 10.72 -15.04
CA ILE A 429 -26.12 9.41 -15.68
C ILE A 429 -27.22 8.64 -14.97
N VAL A 430 -27.18 8.58 -13.64
CA VAL A 430 -28.20 7.88 -12.82
C VAL A 430 -29.57 8.50 -12.98
N ASP A 431 -29.65 9.82 -13.05
CA ASP A 431 -30.91 10.57 -13.22
C ASP A 431 -31.48 10.48 -14.65
N GLY A 432 -30.74 9.88 -15.58
CA GLY A 432 -31.20 9.61 -16.94
C GLY A 432 -30.99 10.72 -17.95
N GLU A 433 -30.22 11.76 -17.62
CA GLU A 433 -29.97 12.87 -18.54
C GLU A 433 -29.26 12.44 -19.84
N TYR A 434 -28.55 11.31 -19.78
CA TYR A 434 -27.78 10.75 -20.91
C TYR A 434 -28.32 9.40 -21.42
N ASP A 435 -29.59 9.08 -21.14
CA ASP A 435 -30.22 7.83 -21.58
C ASP A 435 -30.23 7.68 -23.11
N HIS A 436 -30.22 8.80 -23.84
CA HIS A 436 -30.22 8.85 -25.31
C HIS A 436 -28.87 8.57 -25.96
N LEU A 437 -27.77 8.53 -25.17
CA LEU A 437 -26.42 8.28 -25.69
C LEU A 437 -26.13 6.76 -25.71
N PRO A 438 -25.32 6.28 -26.69
CA PRO A 438 -24.90 4.90 -26.75
C PRO A 438 -23.89 4.61 -25.60
N GLU A 439 -23.94 3.40 -25.05
CA GLU A 439 -23.07 2.98 -23.94
C GLU A 439 -21.58 3.09 -24.26
N GLN A 440 -21.18 2.84 -25.51
CA GLN A 440 -19.79 2.90 -25.95
C GLN A 440 -19.18 4.30 -25.85
N ALA A 441 -19.99 5.35 -25.89
CA ALA A 441 -19.52 6.72 -25.76
C ALA A 441 -18.93 7.00 -24.36
N PHE A 442 -19.34 6.23 -23.35
CA PHE A 442 -18.86 6.39 -21.97
C PHE A 442 -17.57 5.65 -21.67
N TYR A 443 -17.07 4.85 -22.61
CA TYR A 443 -15.86 4.07 -22.42
C TYR A 443 -14.61 4.95 -22.44
N MET A 444 -13.74 4.79 -21.45
CA MET A 444 -12.47 5.53 -21.30
C MET A 444 -12.62 7.04 -21.43
N CYS A 445 -13.55 7.59 -20.68
CA CYS A 445 -13.79 9.03 -20.57
C CYS A 445 -13.33 9.57 -19.21
N GLY A 446 -12.93 10.82 -19.16
CA GLY A 446 -12.78 11.55 -17.91
C GLY A 446 -14.13 12.09 -17.43
N THR A 447 -14.80 12.91 -18.22
CA THR A 447 -16.09 13.53 -17.89
C THR A 447 -17.17 13.12 -18.89
N VAL A 448 -18.43 13.38 -18.56
CA VAL A 448 -19.57 13.15 -19.47
C VAL A 448 -19.52 14.03 -20.71
N ASP A 449 -18.88 15.19 -20.65
CA ASP A 449 -18.68 16.05 -21.83
C ASP A 449 -17.89 15.33 -22.93
N GLU A 450 -16.87 14.55 -22.53
CA GLU A 450 -16.13 13.68 -23.45
C GLU A 450 -17.01 12.58 -24.04
N ALA A 451 -17.93 12.03 -23.25
CA ALA A 451 -18.90 11.02 -23.73
C ALA A 451 -19.85 11.63 -24.76
N VAL A 452 -20.35 12.85 -24.54
CA VAL A 452 -21.21 13.57 -25.48
C VAL A 452 -20.45 13.83 -26.80
N GLU A 453 -19.22 14.28 -26.71
CA GLU A 453 -18.35 14.50 -27.90
C GLU A 453 -18.10 13.20 -28.67
N LYS A 454 -17.80 12.10 -27.98
CA LYS A 454 -17.63 10.78 -28.62
C LYS A 454 -18.90 10.31 -29.29
N ALA A 455 -20.07 10.48 -28.64
CA ALA A 455 -21.35 10.13 -29.23
C ALA A 455 -21.64 10.91 -30.50
N GLY A 456 -21.27 12.19 -30.53
CA GLY A 456 -21.37 13.04 -31.72
C GLY A 456 -20.52 12.49 -32.89
N LYS A 457 -19.29 12.07 -32.61
CA LYS A 457 -18.38 11.47 -33.61
C LYS A 457 -18.82 10.09 -34.09
N MET A 458 -19.56 9.33 -33.29
CA MET A 458 -20.10 8.02 -33.67
C MET A 458 -21.31 8.08 -34.60
N LYS A 459 -22.00 9.24 -34.66
CA LYS A 459 -23.15 9.47 -35.55
C LYS A 459 -22.76 10.00 -36.95
N GLY A 460 -21.54 10.44 -37.14
CA GLY A 460 -20.98 10.87 -38.42
C GLY A 460 -20.13 9.79 -39.05
#